data_c398ed9073ea6d37ef7f97950dc2f35c
#
_entry.id   c398ed9073ea6d37ef7f97950dc2f35c
#
_cell.length_a   1.000
_cell.length_b   1.000
_cell.length_c   1.000
_cell.angle_alpha   90.00
_cell.angle_beta   90.00
_cell.angle_gamma   90.00
#
_symmetry.space_group_name_H-M   'P 1'
#
loop_
_entity.id
_entity.type
_entity.pdbx_description
1 polymer ?
#
loop_
_entity_poly.entity_id
_entity_poly.type
_entity_poly.pdbx_seq_one_letter_code
_entity_poly.pdbx_strand_id
1 'polypeptide(L)'
;MDPQAAKILALETATEGCSAALWVDGTVTQRFEMMPRAHARLILPMMDALLAEAGLTLRDLDALAFGRGPGAFTGVRVAVGVIQGAAFAADRPVVPVSTLAALAQQAVDDGASRVLAALDARMGEVYWGAFEAREGLARAVAEECVSPPESVPVPAVPGWTAVGRGWTAHGGILLRRLEGCVDALPQADSIPRAAEVARLAVREWALGRAVSAESALPVYLRDRVAEPPAGAER
;
A
#
# COMPACT_ATOMS: atom_id res chain seq x y z
N MET A 1 -20.75 -6.66 -10.77
CA MET A 1 -19.67 -6.77 -11.79
C MET A 1 -18.83 -7.98 -11.44
N ASP A 2 -18.41 -8.76 -12.42
CA ASP A 2 -17.55 -9.94 -12.17
C ASP A 2 -16.13 -9.45 -11.87
N PRO A 3 -15.61 -9.69 -10.66
CA PRO A 3 -14.25 -9.27 -10.28
C PRO A 3 -13.16 -9.93 -11.14
N GLN A 4 -13.42 -11.13 -11.67
CA GLN A 4 -12.44 -11.86 -12.47
C GLN A 4 -12.24 -11.23 -13.85
N ALA A 5 -13.28 -10.66 -14.44
CA ALA A 5 -13.23 -10.02 -15.76
C ALA A 5 -12.76 -8.55 -15.73
N ALA A 6 -12.42 -8.01 -14.53
CA ALA A 6 -11.99 -6.64 -14.40
C ALA A 6 -10.62 -6.38 -15.06
N LYS A 7 -10.44 -5.15 -15.56
CA LYS A 7 -9.16 -4.62 -16.06
C LYS A 7 -8.76 -3.42 -15.20
N ILE A 8 -7.76 -3.61 -14.34
CA ILE A 8 -7.33 -2.58 -13.38
C ILE A 8 -5.82 -2.37 -13.49
N LEU A 9 -5.39 -1.13 -13.71
CA LEU A 9 -4.00 -0.70 -13.62
C LEU A 9 -3.75 -0.10 -12.24
N ALA A 10 -2.75 -0.62 -11.53
CA ALA A 10 -2.40 -0.22 -10.17
C ALA A 10 -0.99 0.33 -10.07
N LEU A 11 -0.77 1.27 -9.15
CA LEU A 11 0.53 1.87 -8.85
C LEU A 11 0.85 1.79 -7.37
N GLU A 12 2.14 1.58 -7.04
CA GLU A 12 2.66 1.70 -5.67
C GLU A 12 4.03 2.36 -5.68
N THR A 13 4.15 3.48 -4.97
CA THR A 13 5.35 4.32 -4.90
C THR A 13 5.60 4.88 -3.50
N ALA A 14 4.92 4.37 -2.48
CA ALA A 14 4.96 4.91 -1.13
C ALA A 14 6.24 4.60 -0.34
N THR A 15 7.11 3.72 -0.87
CA THR A 15 8.40 3.34 -0.24
C THR A 15 9.56 3.51 -1.22
N GLU A 16 10.68 2.80 -1.03
CA GLU A 16 11.81 2.79 -1.97
C GLU A 16 11.54 2.01 -3.26
N GLY A 17 10.49 1.18 -3.25
CA GLY A 17 10.03 0.46 -4.42
C GLY A 17 9.14 1.33 -5.29
N CYS A 18 9.30 1.19 -6.60
CA CYS A 18 8.44 1.76 -7.62
C CYS A 18 7.83 0.62 -8.42
N SER A 19 6.51 0.54 -8.48
CA SER A 19 5.84 -0.53 -9.22
C SER A 19 4.55 -0.08 -9.88
N ALA A 20 4.27 -0.70 -11.03
CA ALA A 20 2.98 -0.70 -11.70
C ALA A 20 2.55 -2.15 -11.94
N ALA A 21 1.27 -2.43 -11.87
CA ALA A 21 0.70 -3.74 -12.16
C ALA A 21 -0.60 -3.61 -12.94
N LEU A 22 -0.83 -4.57 -13.82
CA LEU A 22 -2.05 -4.68 -14.61
C LEU A 22 -2.75 -5.99 -14.26
N TRP A 23 -3.99 -5.89 -13.78
CA TRP A 23 -4.89 -7.01 -13.59
C TRP A 23 -5.80 -7.13 -14.83
N VAL A 24 -5.80 -8.30 -15.45
CA VAL A 24 -6.68 -8.63 -16.58
C VAL A 24 -7.15 -10.06 -16.41
N ASP A 25 -8.45 -10.29 -16.41
CA ASP A 25 -9.06 -11.61 -16.38
C ASP A 25 -8.48 -12.57 -15.31
N GLY A 26 -8.31 -12.07 -14.10
CA GLY A 26 -7.77 -12.84 -12.98
C GLY A 26 -6.25 -12.96 -12.93
N THR A 27 -5.53 -12.43 -13.92
CA THR A 27 -4.06 -12.48 -14.00
C THR A 27 -3.44 -11.13 -13.70
N VAL A 28 -2.36 -11.13 -12.91
CA VAL A 28 -1.57 -9.93 -12.61
C VAL A 28 -0.23 -9.98 -13.35
N THR A 29 0.06 -8.94 -14.12
CA THR A 29 1.39 -8.67 -14.65
C THR A 29 1.96 -7.44 -13.97
N GLN A 30 3.23 -7.46 -13.53
CA GLN A 30 3.83 -6.38 -12.76
C GLN A 30 5.21 -5.98 -13.30
N ARG A 31 5.50 -4.68 -13.18
CA ARG A 31 6.85 -4.12 -13.27
C ARG A 31 7.22 -3.52 -11.92
N PHE A 32 8.44 -3.83 -11.48
CA PHE A 32 8.92 -3.42 -10.17
C PHE A 32 10.41 -3.09 -10.24
N GLU A 33 10.80 -1.97 -9.64
CA GLU A 33 12.19 -1.57 -9.47
C GLU A 33 12.45 -1.00 -8.06
N MET A 34 13.59 -1.39 -7.48
CA MET A 34 14.12 -0.78 -6.27
C MET A 34 15.00 0.41 -6.67
N MET A 35 14.41 1.59 -6.74
CA MET A 35 15.16 2.80 -7.12
C MET A 35 14.65 4.03 -6.36
N PRO A 36 15.17 4.29 -5.17
CA PRO A 36 14.80 5.45 -4.39
C PRO A 36 14.94 6.76 -5.18
N ARG A 37 13.97 7.66 -5.03
CA ARG A 37 13.93 8.99 -5.68
C ARG A 37 13.75 9.00 -7.20
N ALA A 38 13.53 7.86 -7.85
CA ALA A 38 13.33 7.78 -9.29
C ALA A 38 11.86 7.55 -9.71
N HIS A 39 10.92 7.46 -8.77
CA HIS A 39 9.53 7.09 -9.00
C HIS A 39 8.86 7.89 -10.13
N ALA A 40 8.98 9.22 -10.11
CA ALA A 40 8.38 10.08 -11.14
C ALA A 40 8.93 9.81 -12.56
N ARG A 41 10.17 9.31 -12.66
CA ARG A 41 10.78 8.96 -13.95
C ARG A 41 10.38 7.57 -14.44
N LEU A 42 10.15 6.63 -13.51
CA LEU A 42 9.94 5.22 -13.82
C LEU A 42 8.47 4.86 -14.02
N ILE A 43 7.57 5.50 -13.28
CA ILE A 43 6.20 5.01 -13.16
C ILE A 43 5.42 5.07 -14.47
N LEU A 44 5.52 6.17 -15.24
CA LEU A 44 4.85 6.30 -16.54
C LEU A 44 5.36 5.28 -17.57
N PRO A 45 6.69 5.11 -17.78
CA PRO A 45 7.21 4.03 -18.64
C PRO A 45 6.75 2.62 -18.21
N MET A 46 6.62 2.34 -16.89
CA MET A 46 6.11 1.04 -16.42
C MET A 46 4.64 0.84 -16.81
N MET A 47 3.82 1.87 -16.67
CA MET A 47 2.41 1.84 -17.08
C MET A 47 2.27 1.60 -18.57
N ASP A 48 2.99 2.39 -19.38
CA ASP A 48 2.95 2.30 -20.85
C ASP A 48 3.37 0.91 -21.34
N ALA A 49 4.43 0.35 -20.75
CA ALA A 49 4.91 -0.99 -21.11
C ALA A 49 3.87 -2.08 -20.79
N LEU A 50 3.21 -2.02 -19.62
CA LEU A 50 2.18 -3.00 -19.25
C LEU A 50 0.95 -2.92 -20.17
N LEU A 51 0.50 -1.72 -20.49
CA LEU A 51 -0.62 -1.51 -21.40
C LEU A 51 -0.30 -1.98 -22.81
N ALA A 52 0.89 -1.65 -23.32
CA ALA A 52 1.33 -2.05 -24.65
C ALA A 52 1.45 -3.59 -24.77
N GLU A 53 2.01 -4.27 -23.78
CA GLU A 53 2.12 -5.73 -23.74
C GLU A 53 0.74 -6.42 -23.72
N ALA A 54 -0.24 -5.82 -23.05
CA ALA A 54 -1.61 -6.32 -23.02
C ALA A 54 -2.45 -5.92 -24.25
N GLY A 55 -1.94 -5.05 -25.12
CA GLY A 55 -2.69 -4.48 -26.24
C GLY A 55 -3.86 -3.59 -25.80
N LEU A 56 -3.73 -2.94 -24.64
CA LEU A 56 -4.75 -2.10 -24.02
C LEU A 56 -4.33 -0.63 -24.02
N THR A 57 -5.33 0.23 -23.91
CA THR A 57 -5.18 1.66 -23.61
C THR A 57 -5.78 1.96 -22.22
N LEU A 58 -5.54 3.14 -21.69
CA LEU A 58 -6.17 3.57 -20.42
C LEU A 58 -7.71 3.56 -20.50
N ARG A 59 -8.28 3.75 -21.69
CA ARG A 59 -9.74 3.75 -21.89
C ARG A 59 -10.36 2.35 -21.89
N ASP A 60 -9.56 1.32 -22.05
CA ASP A 60 -10.01 -0.07 -22.00
C ASP A 60 -10.07 -0.63 -20.57
N LEU A 61 -9.59 0.15 -19.61
CA LEU A 61 -9.60 -0.22 -18.18
C LEU A 61 -10.97 0.05 -17.56
N ASP A 62 -11.34 -0.73 -16.57
CA ASP A 62 -12.54 -0.52 -15.75
C ASP A 62 -12.29 0.46 -14.61
N ALA A 63 -11.08 0.46 -14.06
CA ALA A 63 -10.62 1.37 -13.02
C ALA A 63 -9.10 1.49 -13.00
N LEU A 64 -8.61 2.53 -12.33
CA LEU A 64 -7.23 2.65 -11.92
C LEU A 64 -7.15 2.48 -10.40
N ALA A 65 -5.97 2.09 -9.87
CA ALA A 65 -5.77 1.93 -8.44
C ALA A 65 -4.40 2.45 -8.00
N PHE A 66 -4.27 2.80 -6.75
CA PHE A 66 -2.99 3.25 -6.21
C PHE A 66 -2.86 2.99 -4.71
N GLY A 67 -1.61 2.81 -4.26
CA GLY A 67 -1.28 2.85 -2.85
C GLY A 67 -1.45 4.26 -2.31
N ARG A 68 -2.51 4.47 -1.51
CA ARG A 68 -2.88 5.78 -0.95
C ARG A 68 -1.99 6.24 0.20
N GLY A 69 -0.99 5.43 0.58
CA GLY A 69 -0.24 5.54 1.82
C GLY A 69 -0.83 4.64 2.93
N PRO A 70 -0.25 4.69 4.14
CA PRO A 70 0.82 5.59 4.56
C PRO A 70 2.17 5.25 3.94
N GLY A 71 3.09 6.25 3.92
CA GLY A 71 4.44 6.06 3.40
C GLY A 71 5.19 7.36 3.20
N ALA A 72 6.23 7.34 2.37
CA ALA A 72 7.05 8.50 2.05
C ALA A 72 6.23 9.59 1.35
N PHE A 73 6.24 10.79 1.92
CA PHE A 73 5.44 11.94 1.50
C PHE A 73 5.51 12.25 -0.01
N THR A 74 6.72 12.23 -0.58
CA THR A 74 6.92 12.45 -2.02
C THR A 74 6.43 11.27 -2.83
N GLY A 75 6.70 10.04 -2.39
CA GLY A 75 6.31 8.83 -3.09
C GLY A 75 4.80 8.73 -3.26
N VAL A 76 4.05 8.85 -2.16
CA VAL A 76 2.58 8.80 -2.20
C VAL A 76 1.99 9.86 -3.14
N ARG A 77 2.56 11.08 -3.16
CA ARG A 77 2.11 12.14 -4.08
C ARG A 77 2.41 11.86 -5.55
N VAL A 78 3.49 11.16 -5.84
CA VAL A 78 3.78 10.70 -7.22
C VAL A 78 2.68 9.77 -7.70
N ALA A 79 2.29 8.76 -6.90
CA ALA A 79 1.18 7.87 -7.26
C ALA A 79 -0.12 8.64 -7.47
N VAL A 80 -0.48 9.50 -6.51
CA VAL A 80 -1.71 10.32 -6.60
C VAL A 80 -1.74 11.16 -7.86
N GLY A 81 -0.68 11.95 -8.14
CA GLY A 81 -0.66 12.84 -9.31
C GLY A 81 -0.73 12.08 -10.63
N VAL A 82 -0.03 10.97 -10.75
CA VAL A 82 -0.06 10.13 -11.96
C VAL A 82 -1.44 9.49 -12.14
N ILE A 83 -1.99 8.92 -11.07
CA ILE A 83 -3.29 8.25 -11.13
C ILE A 83 -4.43 9.24 -11.43
N GLN A 84 -4.44 10.42 -10.80
CA GLN A 84 -5.43 11.46 -11.08
C GLN A 84 -5.37 11.89 -12.54
N GLY A 85 -4.18 12.17 -13.09
CA GLY A 85 -4.00 12.55 -14.49
C GLY A 85 -4.46 11.48 -15.46
N ALA A 86 -4.08 10.21 -15.23
CA ALA A 86 -4.45 9.09 -16.07
C ALA A 86 -5.97 8.80 -16.01
N ALA A 87 -6.55 8.81 -14.81
CA ALA A 87 -7.97 8.58 -14.59
C ALA A 87 -8.84 9.68 -15.23
N PHE A 88 -8.43 10.93 -15.07
CA PHE A 88 -9.12 12.07 -15.69
C PHE A 88 -9.07 11.98 -17.22
N ALA A 89 -7.90 11.69 -17.81
CA ALA A 89 -7.74 11.57 -19.27
C ALA A 89 -8.54 10.41 -19.88
N ALA A 90 -8.73 9.33 -19.11
CA ALA A 90 -9.44 8.13 -19.56
C ALA A 90 -10.93 8.13 -19.18
N ASP A 91 -11.38 9.04 -18.34
CA ASP A 91 -12.72 9.05 -17.73
C ASP A 91 -12.98 7.72 -16.97
N ARG A 92 -12.07 7.36 -16.06
CA ARG A 92 -12.13 6.12 -15.29
C ARG A 92 -12.13 6.38 -13.79
N PRO A 93 -12.86 5.58 -13.00
CA PRO A 93 -12.85 5.68 -11.55
C PRO A 93 -11.51 5.19 -10.98
N VAL A 94 -11.22 5.58 -9.74
CA VAL A 94 -9.98 5.27 -9.02
C VAL A 94 -10.28 4.51 -7.73
N VAL A 95 -9.50 3.47 -7.44
CA VAL A 95 -9.59 2.72 -6.19
C VAL A 95 -8.36 3.03 -5.32
N PRO A 96 -8.52 3.76 -4.22
CA PRO A 96 -7.46 3.98 -3.25
C PRO A 96 -7.29 2.75 -2.34
N VAL A 97 -6.08 2.19 -2.28
CA VAL A 97 -5.74 1.01 -1.47
C VAL A 97 -4.72 1.40 -0.40
N SER A 98 -4.87 0.89 0.81
CA SER A 98 -3.86 1.10 1.85
C SER A 98 -2.54 0.42 1.47
N THR A 99 -1.44 1.16 1.61
CA THR A 99 -0.08 0.64 1.43
C THR A 99 0.27 -0.44 2.46
N LEU A 100 -0.25 -0.33 3.71
CA LEU A 100 -0.10 -1.38 4.72
C LEU A 100 -0.92 -2.62 4.39
N ALA A 101 -2.12 -2.46 3.82
CA ALA A 101 -2.92 -3.59 3.33
C ALA A 101 -2.24 -4.31 2.17
N ALA A 102 -1.65 -3.58 1.21
CA ALA A 102 -0.87 -4.16 0.12
C ALA A 102 0.35 -4.93 0.63
N LEU A 103 1.03 -4.39 1.64
CA LEU A 103 2.14 -5.09 2.31
C LEU A 103 1.67 -6.36 3.02
N ALA A 104 0.54 -6.30 3.76
CA ALA A 104 -0.04 -7.45 4.44
C ALA A 104 -0.53 -8.52 3.46
N GLN A 105 -1.00 -8.12 2.26
CA GLN A 105 -1.46 -9.06 1.24
C GLN A 105 -0.36 -10.02 0.79
N GLN A 106 0.89 -9.59 0.73
CA GLN A 106 2.01 -10.48 0.39
C GLN A 106 2.10 -11.66 1.36
N ALA A 107 2.04 -11.39 2.67
CA ALA A 107 2.07 -12.45 3.66
C ALA A 107 0.80 -13.33 3.62
N VAL A 108 -0.36 -12.77 3.31
CA VAL A 108 -1.59 -13.54 3.10
C VAL A 108 -1.46 -14.46 1.89
N ASP A 109 -0.86 -14.00 0.80
CA ASP A 109 -0.59 -14.82 -0.40
C ASP A 109 0.38 -15.97 -0.10
N ASP A 110 1.30 -15.78 0.87
CA ASP A 110 2.21 -16.80 1.39
C ASP A 110 1.56 -17.70 2.48
N GLY A 111 0.26 -17.54 2.74
CA GLY A 111 -0.52 -18.40 3.63
C GLY A 111 -0.71 -17.88 5.06
N ALA A 112 -0.28 -16.66 5.38
CA ALA A 112 -0.52 -16.10 6.70
C ALA A 112 -2.01 -15.79 6.92
N SER A 113 -2.56 -16.22 8.06
CA SER A 113 -3.95 -15.93 8.44
C SER A 113 -4.11 -14.60 9.15
N ARG A 114 -3.05 -14.11 9.82
CA ARG A 114 -2.99 -12.85 10.56
C ARG A 114 -1.68 -12.15 10.32
N VAL A 115 -1.71 -10.87 10.03
CA VAL A 115 -0.53 -10.10 9.62
C VAL A 115 -0.45 -8.78 10.37
N LEU A 116 0.73 -8.49 10.93
CA LEU A 116 1.11 -7.21 11.50
C LEU A 116 2.05 -6.50 10.52
N ALA A 117 1.50 -5.56 9.78
CA ALA A 117 2.26 -4.77 8.81
C ALA A 117 2.85 -3.53 9.47
N ALA A 118 4.16 -3.30 9.28
CA ALA A 118 4.85 -2.13 9.79
C ALA A 118 5.77 -1.49 8.75
N LEU A 119 5.68 -0.18 8.57
CA LEU A 119 6.62 0.63 7.79
C LEU A 119 7.32 1.65 8.70
N ASP A 120 8.58 1.95 8.42
CA ASP A 120 9.31 3.01 9.13
C ASP A 120 8.67 4.38 8.81
N ALA A 121 8.10 5.02 9.83
CA ALA A 121 7.48 6.35 9.71
C ALA A 121 8.47 7.49 9.94
N ARG A 122 9.77 7.18 10.13
CA ARG A 122 10.81 8.12 10.57
C ARG A 122 10.55 8.67 11.97
N MET A 123 11.47 9.47 12.50
CA MET A 123 11.36 10.12 13.81
C MET A 123 11.13 9.15 14.98
N GLY A 124 11.58 7.89 14.84
CA GLY A 124 11.40 6.86 15.87
C GLY A 124 10.02 6.23 15.92
N GLU A 125 9.19 6.41 14.90
CA GLU A 125 7.81 5.88 14.83
C GLU A 125 7.65 4.85 13.70
N VAL A 126 6.56 4.09 13.78
CA VAL A 126 6.12 3.14 12.75
C VAL A 126 4.71 3.46 12.27
N TYR A 127 4.46 3.34 10.98
CA TYR A 127 3.11 3.12 10.47
C TYR A 127 2.73 1.67 10.76
N TRP A 128 1.57 1.48 11.35
CA TRP A 128 1.14 0.20 11.89
C TRP A 128 -0.26 -0.18 11.42
N GLY A 129 -0.42 -1.46 11.07
CA GLY A 129 -1.72 -2.03 10.74
C GLY A 129 -1.79 -3.52 11.07
N ALA A 130 -2.95 -3.98 11.53
CA ALA A 130 -3.26 -5.37 11.80
C ALA A 130 -4.32 -5.87 10.84
N PHE A 131 -4.08 -7.02 10.20
CA PHE A 131 -4.90 -7.57 9.13
C PHE A 131 -5.18 -9.05 9.35
N GLU A 132 -6.37 -9.51 8.99
CA GLU A 132 -6.72 -10.93 8.88
C GLU A 132 -6.98 -11.31 7.43
N ALA A 133 -6.59 -12.53 7.07
CA ALA A 133 -6.95 -13.12 5.78
C ALA A 133 -8.43 -13.49 5.78
N ARG A 134 -9.21 -12.87 4.91
CA ARG A 134 -10.63 -13.20 4.68
C ARG A 134 -10.86 -13.34 3.19
N GLU A 135 -11.31 -14.51 2.77
CA GLU A 135 -11.51 -14.83 1.34
C GLU A 135 -10.23 -14.60 0.51
N GLY A 136 -9.05 -14.93 1.07
CA GLY A 136 -7.74 -14.75 0.43
C GLY A 136 -7.25 -13.30 0.35
N LEU A 137 -7.92 -12.34 1.01
CA LEU A 137 -7.53 -10.93 1.01
C LEU A 137 -7.25 -10.41 2.42
N ALA A 138 -6.23 -9.56 2.55
CA ALA A 138 -5.90 -8.85 3.77
C ALA A 138 -7.02 -7.85 4.14
N ARG A 139 -7.64 -8.03 5.30
CA ARG A 139 -8.69 -7.17 5.85
C ARG A 139 -8.22 -6.55 7.14
N ALA A 140 -8.23 -5.23 7.21
CA ALA A 140 -7.89 -4.53 8.44
C ALA A 140 -8.87 -4.92 9.56
N VAL A 141 -8.33 -5.23 10.74
CA VAL A 141 -9.11 -5.56 11.94
C VAL A 141 -9.11 -4.42 12.95
N ALA A 142 -8.32 -3.40 12.71
CA ALA A 142 -8.29 -2.14 13.47
C ALA A 142 -7.91 -0.99 12.53
N GLU A 143 -8.07 0.24 12.99
CA GLU A 143 -7.61 1.41 12.26
C GLU A 143 -6.07 1.42 12.18
N GLU A 144 -5.56 1.82 11.03
CA GLU A 144 -4.14 2.04 10.81
C GLU A 144 -3.69 3.28 11.60
N CYS A 145 -2.49 3.23 12.17
CA CYS A 145 -1.97 4.35 12.95
C CYS A 145 -0.48 4.62 12.70
N VAL A 146 -0.01 5.77 13.16
CA VAL A 146 1.41 6.06 13.39
C VAL A 146 1.63 6.06 14.90
N SER A 147 2.69 5.41 15.38
CA SER A 147 2.94 5.24 16.81
C SER A 147 4.43 4.97 17.08
N PRO A 148 4.95 5.36 18.25
CA PRO A 148 6.19 4.82 18.75
C PRO A 148 6.12 3.28 18.85
N PRO A 149 7.19 2.53 18.51
CA PRO A 149 7.17 1.06 18.48
C PRO A 149 6.76 0.41 19.80
N GLU A 150 7.10 1.04 20.95
CA GLU A 150 6.72 0.59 22.29
C GLU A 150 5.23 0.78 22.62
N SER A 151 4.53 1.58 21.81
CA SER A 151 3.12 1.95 22.02
C SER A 151 2.17 1.36 20.99
N VAL A 152 2.66 0.55 20.04
CA VAL A 152 1.77 -0.08 19.05
C VAL A 152 0.69 -0.92 19.72
N PRO A 153 -0.53 -0.99 19.15
CA PRO A 153 -1.60 -1.83 19.66
C PRO A 153 -1.17 -3.30 19.71
N VAL A 154 -1.41 -3.96 20.84
CA VAL A 154 -1.14 -5.39 21.04
C VAL A 154 -2.39 -6.18 20.66
N PRO A 155 -2.30 -7.15 19.74
CA PRO A 155 -3.43 -7.99 19.41
C PRO A 155 -3.89 -8.84 20.61
N ALA A 156 -5.20 -9.09 20.70
CA ALA A 156 -5.77 -9.89 21.79
C ALA A 156 -5.49 -11.40 21.67
N VAL A 157 -5.03 -11.86 20.51
CA VAL A 157 -4.78 -13.28 20.22
C VAL A 157 -3.39 -13.45 19.60
N PRO A 158 -2.72 -14.61 19.81
CA PRO A 158 -1.44 -14.93 19.16
C PRO A 158 -1.61 -15.35 17.69
N GLY A 159 -0.51 -15.72 17.04
CA GLY A 159 -0.53 -16.28 15.69
C GLY A 159 -0.39 -15.23 14.60
N TRP A 160 0.40 -14.18 14.84
CA TRP A 160 0.60 -13.11 13.88
C TRP A 160 1.93 -13.24 13.14
N THR A 161 1.89 -13.04 11.83
CA THR A 161 3.06 -12.90 10.97
C THR A 161 3.42 -11.43 10.83
N ALA A 162 4.67 -11.09 11.07
CA ALA A 162 5.17 -9.74 10.97
C ALA A 162 5.73 -9.45 9.57
N VAL A 163 5.42 -8.30 8.98
CA VAL A 163 5.84 -7.95 7.61
C VAL A 163 6.18 -6.46 7.49
N GLY A 164 7.23 -6.16 6.71
CA GLY A 164 7.62 -4.81 6.32
C GLY A 164 8.77 -4.19 7.09
N ARG A 165 9.35 -3.15 6.49
CA ARG A 165 10.61 -2.53 6.94
C ARG A 165 10.55 -1.78 8.28
N GLY A 166 9.38 -1.54 8.84
CA GLY A 166 9.25 -1.09 10.22
C GLY A 166 9.84 -2.10 11.22
N TRP A 167 9.79 -3.39 10.89
CA TRP A 167 10.42 -4.44 11.69
C TRP A 167 11.94 -4.44 11.56
N THR A 168 12.51 -4.13 10.39
CA THR A 168 13.96 -3.94 10.24
C THR A 168 14.45 -2.78 11.09
N ALA A 169 13.72 -1.67 11.09
CA ALA A 169 14.13 -0.47 11.81
C ALA A 169 13.94 -0.57 13.34
N HIS A 170 12.89 -1.24 13.80
CA HIS A 170 12.43 -1.22 15.20
C HIS A 170 12.17 -2.61 15.78
N GLY A 171 12.60 -3.71 15.14
CA GLY A 171 12.24 -5.08 15.49
C GLY A 171 12.51 -5.48 16.92
N GLY A 172 13.64 -5.04 17.50
CA GLY A 172 13.96 -5.34 18.90
C GLY A 172 12.95 -4.76 19.91
N ILE A 173 12.35 -3.59 19.62
CA ILE A 173 11.31 -2.98 20.46
C ILE A 173 9.97 -3.66 20.18
N LEU A 174 9.62 -3.83 18.92
CA LEU A 174 8.36 -4.46 18.50
C LEU A 174 8.22 -5.88 19.00
N LEU A 175 9.27 -6.70 18.92
CA LEU A 175 9.25 -8.09 19.43
C LEU A 175 9.05 -8.15 20.94
N ARG A 176 9.69 -7.26 21.71
CA ARG A 176 9.43 -7.17 23.15
C ARG A 176 8.01 -6.72 23.45
N ARG A 177 7.50 -5.71 22.71
CA ARG A 177 6.14 -5.20 22.88
C ARG A 177 5.07 -6.25 22.59
N LEU A 178 5.34 -7.14 21.61
CA LEU A 178 4.42 -8.13 21.06
C LEU A 178 4.81 -9.56 21.46
N GLU A 179 5.52 -9.71 22.58
CA GLU A 179 5.93 -11.01 23.09
C GLU A 179 4.73 -11.96 23.23
N GLY A 180 4.85 -13.16 22.67
CA GLY A 180 3.78 -14.16 22.64
C GLY A 180 2.69 -13.92 21.59
N CYS A 181 2.75 -12.82 20.82
CA CYS A 181 1.78 -12.55 19.76
C CYS A 181 2.30 -12.93 18.37
N VAL A 182 3.61 -12.79 18.13
CA VAL A 182 4.23 -13.00 16.82
C VAL A 182 4.84 -14.40 16.77
N ASP A 183 4.38 -15.23 15.83
CA ASP A 183 4.83 -16.62 15.67
C ASP A 183 5.95 -16.78 14.66
N ALA A 184 5.99 -15.94 13.63
CA ALA A 184 6.99 -16.01 12.57
C ALA A 184 7.96 -14.83 12.64
N LEU A 185 9.22 -15.09 12.32
CA LEU A 185 10.21 -14.03 12.15
C LEU A 185 9.72 -13.03 11.10
N PRO A 186 9.93 -11.74 11.33
CA PRO A 186 9.47 -10.71 10.41
C PRO A 186 10.01 -10.92 8.99
N GLN A 187 9.17 -10.83 7.99
CA GLN A 187 9.60 -10.62 6.61
C GLN A 187 10.04 -9.15 6.46
N ALA A 188 11.15 -8.83 7.12
CA ALA A 188 11.57 -7.46 7.39
C ALA A 188 11.94 -6.66 6.13
N ASP A 189 12.30 -7.33 5.04
CA ASP A 189 12.65 -6.68 3.77
C ASP A 189 11.47 -6.53 2.81
N SER A 190 10.28 -7.01 3.20
CA SER A 190 9.08 -6.87 2.38
C SER A 190 8.72 -5.38 2.21
N ILE A 191 8.39 -5.02 0.98
CA ILE A 191 7.92 -3.70 0.60
C ILE A 191 6.61 -3.83 -0.18
N PRO A 192 5.69 -2.86 -0.05
CA PRO A 192 4.43 -2.89 -0.78
C PRO A 192 4.67 -2.83 -2.28
N ARG A 193 3.81 -3.51 -3.05
CA ARG A 193 3.90 -3.60 -4.51
C ARG A 193 2.55 -3.39 -5.16
N ALA A 194 2.57 -2.97 -6.42
CA ALA A 194 1.37 -2.70 -7.20
C ALA A 194 0.53 -3.97 -7.51
N ALA A 195 1.13 -5.16 -7.52
CA ALA A 195 0.39 -6.41 -7.71
C ALA A 195 -0.65 -6.64 -6.62
N GLU A 196 -0.27 -6.42 -5.35
CA GLU A 196 -1.16 -6.55 -4.21
C GLU A 196 -2.18 -5.39 -4.16
N VAL A 197 -1.77 -4.19 -4.58
CA VAL A 197 -2.71 -3.07 -4.77
C VAL A 197 -3.77 -3.43 -5.80
N ALA A 198 -3.40 -4.00 -6.96
CA ALA A 198 -4.34 -4.43 -8.00
C ALA A 198 -5.31 -5.50 -7.47
N ARG A 199 -4.80 -6.53 -6.78
CA ARG A 199 -5.60 -7.61 -6.20
C ARG A 199 -6.64 -7.09 -5.21
N LEU A 200 -6.24 -6.22 -4.30
CA LEU A 200 -7.15 -5.61 -3.33
C LEU A 200 -8.17 -4.68 -4.02
N ALA A 201 -7.72 -3.93 -5.03
CA ALA A 201 -8.55 -2.99 -5.76
C ALA A 201 -9.70 -3.65 -6.53
N VAL A 202 -9.49 -4.82 -7.10
CA VAL A 202 -10.54 -5.58 -7.82
C VAL A 202 -11.78 -5.77 -6.95
N ARG A 203 -11.61 -6.15 -5.70
CA ARG A 203 -12.74 -6.33 -4.79
C ARG A 203 -13.39 -5.00 -4.39
N GLU A 204 -12.59 -3.99 -4.06
CA GLU A 204 -13.13 -2.69 -3.68
C GLU A 204 -13.92 -2.05 -4.84
N TRP A 205 -13.43 -2.22 -6.08
CA TRP A 205 -14.14 -1.83 -7.28
C TRP A 205 -15.46 -2.60 -7.46
N ALA A 206 -15.44 -3.92 -7.28
CA ALA A 206 -16.65 -4.74 -7.38
C ALA A 206 -17.72 -4.40 -6.32
N LEU A 207 -17.29 -3.88 -5.18
CA LEU A 207 -18.16 -3.36 -4.11
C LEU A 207 -18.64 -1.91 -4.35
N GLY A 208 -18.27 -1.30 -5.49
CA GLY A 208 -18.65 0.08 -5.81
C GLY A 208 -17.93 1.16 -4.98
N ARG A 209 -16.74 0.84 -4.44
CA ARG A 209 -15.96 1.76 -3.58
C ARG A 209 -14.91 2.57 -4.32
N ALA A 210 -14.98 2.59 -5.65
CA ALA A 210 -14.17 3.48 -6.45
C ALA A 210 -14.64 4.94 -6.30
N VAL A 211 -13.71 5.86 -6.42
CA VAL A 211 -13.93 7.31 -6.31
C VAL A 211 -13.63 7.99 -7.65
N SER A 212 -14.02 9.24 -7.80
CA SER A 212 -13.63 10.03 -8.96
C SER A 212 -12.15 10.42 -8.93
N ALA A 213 -11.57 10.80 -10.06
CA ALA A 213 -10.15 11.16 -10.16
C ALA A 213 -9.75 12.25 -9.15
N GLU A 214 -10.55 13.31 -9.02
CA GLU A 214 -10.29 14.41 -8.08
C GLU A 214 -10.40 14.00 -6.60
N SER A 215 -11.14 12.94 -6.29
CA SER A 215 -11.30 12.37 -4.95
C SER A 215 -10.25 11.33 -4.59
N ALA A 216 -9.34 11.01 -5.52
CA ALA A 216 -8.21 10.11 -5.28
C ALA A 216 -7.12 10.82 -4.45
N LEU A 217 -7.28 10.86 -3.14
CA LEU A 217 -6.43 11.61 -2.22
C LEU A 217 -5.51 10.69 -1.41
N PRO A 218 -4.31 11.18 -1.02
CA PRO A 218 -3.43 10.46 -0.12
C PRO A 218 -4.00 10.41 1.30
N VAL A 219 -3.64 9.37 2.05
CA VAL A 219 -3.95 9.28 3.48
C VAL A 219 -2.68 9.57 4.30
N TYR A 220 -2.77 10.54 5.19
CA TYR A 220 -1.73 10.91 6.12
C TYR A 220 -2.15 10.52 7.54
N LEU A 221 -1.40 9.60 8.16
CA LEU A 221 -1.68 9.16 9.53
C LEU A 221 -0.99 10.06 10.58
N ARG A 222 -0.09 10.93 10.14
CA ARG A 222 0.57 11.90 11.03
C ARG A 222 -0.05 13.28 10.82
N ASP A 223 -0.73 13.79 11.85
CA ASP A 223 -1.37 15.11 11.82
C ASP A 223 -0.41 16.27 12.05
N ARG A 224 0.75 16.01 12.70
CA ARG A 224 1.76 17.02 13.00
C ARG A 224 3.07 16.71 12.27
N VAL A 225 3.33 17.42 11.18
CA VAL A 225 4.54 17.22 10.36
C VAL A 225 5.70 18.15 10.79
N ALA A 226 5.44 19.21 11.54
CA ALA A 226 6.46 20.11 12.06
C ALA A 226 6.03 20.69 13.40
N GLU A 227 6.88 20.59 14.42
CA GLU A 227 6.83 21.51 15.54
C GLU A 227 7.45 22.85 15.08
N PRO A 228 6.83 24.02 15.39
CA PRO A 228 7.49 25.29 15.18
C PRO A 228 8.81 25.30 15.94
N PRO A 229 9.90 25.89 15.41
CA PRO A 229 11.14 25.98 16.14
C PRO A 229 10.89 26.64 17.51
N ALA A 230 11.34 25.98 18.57
CA ALA A 230 11.24 26.49 19.92
C ALA A 230 11.96 27.84 19.97
N GLY A 231 11.23 28.96 20.11
CA GLY A 231 11.80 30.30 20.22
C GLY A 231 11.16 31.37 19.36
N ALA A 232 10.02 31.18 18.74
CA ALA A 232 9.28 32.25 18.06
C ALA A 232 8.16 32.83 18.96
N GLU A 233 8.49 33.21 20.15
CA GLU A 233 7.67 34.20 20.90
C GLU A 233 8.15 35.60 20.53
N ARG A 234 7.28 36.40 19.95
CA ARG A 234 7.41 37.86 19.82
C ARG A 234 6.65 38.52 20.93
#